data_eb6e7bd97cb6529654784bb53e2b96f3
#
_entry.id   eb6e7bd97cb6529654784bb53e2b96f3
#
_cell.length_a   1.000
_cell.length_b   1.000
_cell.length_c   1.000
_cell.angle_alpha   90.00
_cell.angle_beta   90.00
_cell.angle_gamma   90.00
#
_symmetry.space_group_name_H-M   'P 1'
#
loop_
_entity.id
_entity.type
_entity.pdbx_description
1 polymer ?
#
loop_
_entity_poly.entity_id
_entity_poly.type
_entity_poly.pdbx_seq_one_letter_code
_entity_poly.pdbx_strand_id
1 'polypeptide(L)'
;MWQLDFDTFHIEKKLKKFKSDKTTIDNFKKIVVELANSEDPRSIGDLKHGRYRYCYGIHLTKSHSLIYRIFEEKRVIQLIDLDDHKNLYGRDNKG
;
A
#
# COMPACT_ATOMS: atom_id res chain seq x y z
N MET A 1 16.17 -3.88 -8.13
CA MET A 1 15.52 -3.25 -6.98
C MET A 1 14.58 -2.13 -7.44
N TRP A 2 13.47 -1.97 -6.75
CA TRP A 2 12.50 -0.92 -7.06
C TRP A 2 12.70 0.28 -6.15
N GLN A 3 12.55 1.46 -6.71
CA GLN A 3 12.54 2.69 -5.92
C GLN A 3 11.14 2.91 -5.35
N LEU A 4 11.05 3.24 -4.07
CA LEU A 4 9.78 3.54 -3.44
C LEU A 4 9.53 5.05 -3.46
N ASP A 5 8.32 5.43 -3.86
CA ASP A 5 7.89 6.81 -3.86
C ASP A 5 6.90 7.03 -2.71
N PHE A 6 7.37 7.68 -1.66
CA PHE A 6 6.56 8.04 -0.49
C PHE A 6 5.97 9.44 -0.61
N ASP A 7 6.22 10.11 -1.71
CA ASP A 7 5.93 11.53 -1.85
C ASP A 7 4.47 11.77 -2.26
N THR A 8 3.57 11.10 -1.55
CA THR A 8 2.15 11.33 -1.70
C THR A 8 1.60 11.88 -0.39
N PHE A 9 0.70 12.84 -0.52
CA PHE A 9 0.07 13.47 0.65
C PHE A 9 -0.63 12.44 1.54
N HIS A 10 -1.29 11.47 0.93
CA HIS A 10 -2.05 10.48 1.70
C HIS A 10 -1.15 9.61 2.57
N ILE A 11 -0.04 9.13 2.03
CA ILE A 11 0.84 8.23 2.79
C ILE A 11 1.43 8.93 4.00
N GLU A 12 1.95 10.13 3.83
CA GLU A 12 2.53 10.88 4.94
C GLU A 12 1.51 11.10 6.05
N LYS A 13 0.31 11.54 5.68
CA LYS A 13 -0.78 11.78 6.61
C LYS A 13 -1.18 10.50 7.34
N LYS A 14 -1.27 9.38 6.62
CA LYS A 14 -1.68 8.11 7.22
C LYS A 14 -0.62 7.54 8.14
N LEU A 15 0.64 7.70 7.83
CA LEU A 15 1.70 7.27 8.73
C LEU A 15 1.62 8.01 10.05
N LYS A 16 1.29 9.30 10.03
CA LYS A 16 1.04 10.06 11.26
C LYS A 16 -0.19 9.55 11.99
N LYS A 17 -1.27 9.24 11.25
CA LYS A 17 -2.50 8.73 11.83
C LYS A 17 -2.28 7.44 12.61
N PHE A 18 -1.45 6.54 12.06
CA PHE A 18 -1.23 5.22 12.64
C PHE A 18 0.06 5.09 13.45
N LYS A 19 0.72 6.20 13.78
CA LYS A 19 2.02 6.14 14.45
C LYS A 19 2.02 5.38 15.76
N SER A 20 0.89 5.34 16.45
CA SER A 20 0.74 4.61 17.71
C SER A 20 0.30 3.17 17.54
N ASP A 21 -0.06 2.79 16.32
CA ASP A 21 -0.44 1.41 16.01
C ASP A 21 0.81 0.66 15.58
N LYS A 22 1.50 0.11 16.57
CA LYS A 22 2.79 -0.51 16.33
C LYS A 22 2.73 -1.65 15.34
N THR A 23 1.70 -2.50 15.42
CA THR A 23 1.56 -3.63 14.50
C THR A 23 1.42 -3.17 13.06
N THR A 24 0.55 -2.20 12.81
CA THR A 24 0.36 -1.66 11.46
C THR A 24 1.65 -1.03 10.93
N ILE A 25 2.33 -0.24 11.74
CA ILE A 25 3.56 0.43 11.32
C ILE A 25 4.69 -0.58 11.09
N ASP A 26 4.87 -1.56 11.98
CA ASP A 26 5.90 -2.57 11.81
C ASP A 26 5.66 -3.40 10.55
N ASN A 27 4.42 -3.76 10.27
CA ASN A 27 4.08 -4.50 9.07
C ASN A 27 4.26 -3.65 7.81
N PHE A 28 3.93 -2.37 7.88
CA PHE A 28 4.21 -1.44 6.80
C PHE A 28 5.71 -1.44 6.45
N LYS A 29 6.57 -1.32 7.46
CA LYS A 29 8.01 -1.31 7.24
C LYS A 29 8.50 -2.59 6.58
N LYS A 30 7.99 -3.74 7.01
CA LYS A 30 8.36 -5.03 6.41
C LYS A 30 7.93 -5.11 4.95
N ILE A 31 6.70 -4.69 4.67
CA ILE A 31 6.13 -4.78 3.33
C ILE A 31 6.86 -3.88 2.36
N VAL A 32 7.22 -2.66 2.76
CA VAL A 32 7.91 -1.76 1.83
C VAL A 32 9.31 -2.29 1.47
N VAL A 33 9.98 -2.93 2.40
CA VAL A 33 11.27 -3.57 2.11
C VAL A 33 11.06 -4.75 1.14
N GLU A 34 10.04 -5.55 1.37
CA GLU A 34 9.72 -6.68 0.51
C GLU A 34 9.38 -6.21 -0.91
N LEU A 35 8.57 -5.16 -1.02
CA LEU A 35 8.24 -4.59 -2.33
C LEU A 35 9.48 -4.07 -3.06
N ALA A 36 10.34 -3.35 -2.36
CA ALA A 36 11.54 -2.77 -2.96
C ALA A 36 12.50 -3.84 -3.49
N ASN A 37 12.55 -4.99 -2.83
CA ASN A 37 13.45 -6.08 -3.20
C ASN A 37 12.80 -7.15 -4.06
N SER A 38 11.53 -7.01 -4.37
CA SER A 38 10.80 -8.01 -5.16
C SER A 38 11.22 -8.00 -6.62
N GLU A 39 11.26 -9.17 -7.23
CA GLU A 39 11.43 -9.27 -8.67
C GLU A 39 10.16 -8.84 -9.40
N ASP A 40 9.00 -9.15 -8.80
CA ASP A 40 7.71 -8.79 -9.38
C ASP A 40 6.76 -8.33 -8.27
N PRO A 41 6.70 -7.02 -8.01
CA PRO A 41 5.82 -6.50 -6.95
C PRO A 41 4.34 -6.74 -7.21
N ARG A 42 3.94 -7.09 -8.45
CA ARG A 42 2.56 -7.45 -8.72
C ARG A 42 2.15 -8.75 -8.05
N SER A 43 3.11 -9.65 -7.78
CA SER A 43 2.81 -10.93 -7.15
C SER A 43 2.63 -10.83 -5.65
N ILE A 44 3.00 -9.72 -5.03
CA ILE A 44 2.93 -9.55 -3.58
C ILE A 44 1.53 -9.13 -3.14
N GLY A 45 0.88 -8.26 -3.91
CA GLY A 45 -0.46 -7.80 -3.59
C GLY A 45 -1.50 -8.27 -4.59
N ASP A 46 -2.72 -7.80 -4.40
CA ASP A 46 -3.84 -8.12 -5.26
C ASP A 46 -4.24 -6.91 -6.08
N LEU A 47 -4.46 -7.11 -7.38
CA LEU A 47 -4.94 -6.05 -8.26
C LEU A 47 -6.31 -5.57 -7.79
N LYS A 48 -6.47 -4.27 -7.66
CA LYS A 48 -7.72 -3.66 -7.23
C LYS A 48 -8.52 -3.13 -8.39
N HIS A 49 -9.81 -2.93 -8.15
CA HIS A 49 -10.75 -2.40 -9.12
C HIS A 49 -11.46 -1.18 -8.55
N GLY A 50 -12.26 -0.51 -9.35
CA GLY A 50 -13.02 0.64 -8.90
C GLY A 50 -12.15 1.82 -8.55
N ARG A 51 -12.30 2.33 -7.33
CA ARG A 51 -11.58 3.52 -6.86
C ARG A 51 -10.07 3.42 -7.00
N TYR A 52 -9.53 2.22 -6.76
CA TYR A 52 -8.07 1.98 -6.82
C TYR A 52 -7.67 1.14 -8.02
N ARG A 53 -8.42 1.25 -9.11
CA ARG A 53 -8.04 0.54 -10.33
C ARG A 53 -6.62 0.92 -10.76
N TYR A 54 -5.93 -0.04 -11.34
CA TYR A 54 -4.52 0.04 -11.71
C TYR A 54 -3.57 0.02 -10.52
N CYS A 55 -4.10 -0.11 -9.32
CA CYS A 55 -3.29 -0.23 -8.11
C CYS A 55 -3.39 -1.63 -7.54
N TYR A 56 -2.47 -1.95 -6.64
CA TYR A 56 -2.44 -3.19 -5.91
C TYR A 56 -2.66 -2.90 -4.43
N GLY A 57 -3.28 -3.84 -3.74
CA GLY A 57 -3.48 -3.72 -2.30
C GLY A 57 -2.88 -4.92 -1.60
N ILE A 58 -2.26 -4.68 -0.46
CA ILE A 58 -1.72 -5.75 0.37
C ILE A 58 -2.13 -5.52 1.82
N HIS A 59 -2.56 -6.59 2.47
CA HIS A 59 -2.96 -6.52 3.87
C HIS A 59 -1.75 -6.30 4.77
N LEU A 60 -1.85 -5.31 5.66
CA LEU A 60 -0.88 -5.11 6.73
C LEU A 60 -1.35 -5.80 7.99
N THR A 61 -2.66 -5.76 8.23
CA THR A 61 -3.34 -6.47 9.30
C THR A 61 -4.65 -6.99 8.73
N LYS A 62 -5.48 -7.62 9.54
CA LYS A 62 -6.81 -8.07 9.10
C LYS A 62 -7.68 -6.92 8.59
N SER A 63 -7.47 -5.73 9.11
CA SER A 63 -8.33 -4.59 8.82
C SER A 63 -7.65 -3.43 8.10
N HIS A 64 -6.34 -3.47 7.91
CA HIS A 64 -5.59 -2.39 7.26
C HIS A 64 -4.86 -2.90 6.04
N SER A 65 -4.82 -2.07 5.00
CA SER A 65 -4.10 -2.38 3.77
C SER A 65 -3.30 -1.21 3.28
N LEU A 66 -2.25 -1.53 2.52
CA LEU A 66 -1.45 -0.57 1.79
C LEU A 66 -1.83 -0.67 0.32
N ILE A 67 -2.09 0.49 -0.29
CA ILE A 67 -2.38 0.58 -1.71
C ILE A 67 -1.13 1.14 -2.41
N TYR A 68 -0.69 0.49 -3.46
CA TYR A 68 0.48 0.93 -4.21
C TYR A 68 0.26 0.78 -5.71
N ARG A 69 1.01 1.55 -6.48
CA ARG A 69 0.98 1.52 -7.94
C ARG A 69 2.38 1.28 -8.47
N ILE A 70 2.47 0.51 -9.54
CA ILE A 70 3.75 0.10 -10.13
C ILE A 70 3.96 0.85 -11.44
N PHE A 71 5.09 1.52 -11.55
CA PHE A 71 5.54 2.16 -12.79
C PHE A 71 6.75 1.38 -13.29
N GLU A 72 6.51 0.42 -14.19
CA GLU A 72 7.53 -0.52 -14.62
C GLU A 72 8.69 0.12 -15.36
N GLU A 73 8.40 1.05 -16.25
CA GLU A 73 9.45 1.69 -17.04
C GLU A 73 10.47 2.43 -16.18
N LYS A 74 9.99 3.04 -15.12
CA LYS A 74 10.82 3.80 -14.20
C LYS A 74 11.35 2.97 -13.04
N ARG A 75 10.85 1.76 -12.87
CA ARG A 75 11.16 0.89 -11.74
C ARG A 75 10.82 1.57 -10.42
N VAL A 76 9.64 2.17 -10.37
CA VAL A 76 9.15 2.90 -9.20
C VAL A 76 7.86 2.26 -8.69
N ILE A 77 7.76 2.10 -7.40
CA ILE A 77 6.52 1.74 -6.70
C ILE A 77 6.06 2.95 -5.92
N GLN A 78 4.93 3.50 -6.32
CA GLN A 78 4.33 4.64 -5.63
C GLN A 78 3.36 4.15 -4.57
N LEU A 79 3.56 4.58 -3.34
CA LEU A 79 2.66 4.26 -2.24
C LEU A 79 1.50 5.25 -2.27
N ILE A 80 0.30 4.75 -2.49
CA ILE A 80 -0.87 5.58 -2.78
C ILE A 80 -1.64 5.92 -1.52
N ASP A 81 -1.95 4.91 -0.69
CA ASP A 81 -2.74 5.11 0.50
C ASP A 81 -2.53 3.97 1.49
N LEU A 82 -2.88 4.23 2.74
CA LEU A 82 -2.81 3.27 3.83
C LEU A 82 -3.93 3.60 4.78
N ASP A 83 -4.83 2.66 5.01
CA ASP A 83 -5.90 2.87 5.99
C ASP A 83 -6.59 1.54 6.28
N ASP A 84 -7.61 1.59 7.14
CA ASP A 84 -8.48 0.45 7.32
C ASP A 84 -9.37 0.26 6.08
N HIS A 85 -9.93 -0.93 5.93
CA HIS A 85 -10.70 -1.29 4.73
C HIS A 85 -11.94 -0.43 4.56
N LYS A 86 -12.55 -0.01 5.65
CA LYS A 86 -13.73 0.84 5.60
C LYS A 86 -13.39 2.20 4.98
N ASN A 87 -12.28 2.79 5.39
CA ASN A 87 -11.86 4.09 4.85
C ASN A 87 -11.33 3.98 3.42
N LEU A 88 -10.68 2.86 3.08
CA LEU A 88 -10.17 2.67 1.73
C LEU A 88 -11.28 2.38 0.72
N TYR A 89 -12.23 1.51 1.09
CA TYR A 89 -13.20 0.98 0.14
C TYR A 89 -14.64 1.38 0.43
N GLY A 90 -14.89 1.98 1.58
CA GLY A 90 -16.23 2.38 1.97
C GLY A 90 -17.15 1.19 2.21
N ARG A 91 -18.44 1.40 1.93
CA ARG A 91 -19.44 0.36 2.11
C ARG A 91 -19.36 -0.75 1.07
N ASP A 92 -18.69 -0.48 -0.04
CA ASP A 92 -18.54 -1.42 -1.14
C ASP A 92 -17.26 -2.23 -1.02
N ASN A 93 -16.82 -2.43 0.23
CA ASN A 93 -15.58 -3.14 0.51
C ASN A 93 -15.67 -4.60 0.09
N LYS A 94 -15.29 -4.89 -1.12
CA LYS A 94 -15.24 -6.24 -1.67
C LYS A 94 -13.82 -6.65 -2.04
N GLY A 95 -12.89 -5.81 -1.70
CA GLY A 95 -11.51 -6.09 -2.04
C GLY A 95 -10.73 -6.68 -0.90
#